data_7006d25c83149db8c78214f452b3fa97
#
_entry.id   7006d25c83149db8c78214f452b3fa97
#
_cell.length_a   1.000
_cell.length_b   1.000
_cell.length_c   1.000
_cell.angle_alpha   90.00
_cell.angle_beta   90.00
_cell.angle_gamma   90.00
#
_symmetry.space_group_name_H-M   'P 1'
#
loop_
_entity.id
_entity.type
_entity.pdbx_description
1 polymer ?
#
loop_
_entity_poly.entity_id
_entity_poly.type
_entity_poly.pdbx_seq_one_letter_code
_entity_poly.pdbx_strand_id
1 'polypeptide(L)'
;MLKRTVALMLCILSVFTLLPAFSSAQTLSGWTSKVDYDNTDPNKYSIEIDLVNQIITVYEGQIGGRIVLQSLCTTGDAEHQTGAGTFKLGDMKERFGYFVAFGQYAQYWTQVVRGIYIHSVMYNSKKLTSMSRGAYRKLGQAVSHGCVRVLPHVAQFIYYNCPPGTTCVINRKKAADPELVKRLKKEIPAYSDYKQPEDNRAYPPEIPAVIKYDGTPLRTGFSRTKDTTVATLSRGDKVMLLQLAADWCKVRTADGKLGYVKTEYILAYPDNTNAVKTAYTAKSKTYVYKSMNTDSAKLAIIPGGAQANVESNPKKGWWYGSYNGVYGYMRTRYVIKSETVEYPVLEDVTQPSTGANNSGASSGWSTGGGMFNNGSFPSATPTPTPAPAQSGANASIAAGIIANMRSGAGKDFPVIGSFSQGTDVTVIRLDGTWYYCQVNGQYGYIYSGCIVMK
;
A
#
# COMPACT_ATOMS: atom_id res chain seq x y z
N MET A 1 28.02 -65.50 -39.51
CA MET A 1 27.93 -65.42 -38.04
C MET A 1 28.11 -63.98 -37.63
N LEU A 2 26.99 -63.39 -37.31
CA LEU A 2 26.87 -61.92 -37.15
C LEU A 2 27.08 -61.53 -35.71
N LYS A 3 28.14 -60.77 -35.41
CA LYS A 3 28.40 -60.19 -34.09
C LYS A 3 27.57 -58.90 -33.99
N ARG A 4 26.54 -58.91 -33.16
CA ARG A 4 25.80 -57.72 -32.78
C ARG A 4 26.51 -56.98 -31.65
N THR A 5 27.04 -55.82 -31.96
CA THR A 5 27.57 -54.87 -30.99
C THR A 5 26.40 -54.05 -30.45
N VAL A 6 26.09 -54.21 -29.18
CA VAL A 6 25.08 -53.39 -28.49
C VAL A 6 25.78 -52.12 -28.01
N ALA A 7 25.44 -50.99 -28.63
CA ALA A 7 25.85 -49.69 -28.17
C ALA A 7 24.95 -49.27 -26.99
N LEU A 8 25.54 -49.14 -25.81
CA LEU A 8 24.91 -48.63 -24.61
C LEU A 8 24.80 -47.12 -24.73
N MET A 9 23.64 -46.63 -25.10
CA MET A 9 23.33 -45.20 -25.14
C MET A 9 23.00 -44.74 -23.73
N LEU A 10 23.98 -44.11 -23.04
CA LEU A 10 23.73 -43.45 -21.76
C LEU A 10 22.86 -42.24 -22.02
N CYS A 11 21.56 -42.34 -21.74
CA CYS A 11 20.67 -41.17 -21.58
C CYS A 11 21.05 -40.49 -20.26
N ILE A 12 21.82 -39.43 -20.35
CA ILE A 12 21.95 -38.45 -19.26
C ILE A 12 20.62 -37.73 -19.18
N LEU A 13 19.76 -38.15 -18.28
CA LEU A 13 18.55 -37.42 -17.90
C LEU A 13 19.03 -36.17 -17.13
N SER A 14 19.16 -35.05 -17.85
CA SER A 14 19.31 -33.75 -17.24
C SER A 14 17.97 -33.44 -16.54
N VAL A 15 17.94 -33.69 -15.25
CA VAL A 15 16.89 -33.16 -14.39
C VAL A 15 17.10 -31.65 -14.38
N PHE A 16 16.49 -30.95 -15.35
CA PHE A 16 16.21 -29.54 -15.21
C PHE A 16 15.20 -29.43 -14.07
N THR A 17 15.69 -29.17 -12.86
CA THR A 17 14.87 -28.57 -11.82
C THR A 17 14.39 -27.23 -12.41
N LEU A 18 13.16 -27.21 -12.87
CA LEU A 18 12.42 -25.96 -13.07
C LEU A 18 12.36 -25.28 -11.71
N LEU A 19 13.38 -24.49 -11.42
CA LEU A 19 13.20 -23.38 -10.47
C LEU A 19 12.04 -22.58 -11.05
N PRO A 20 10.99 -22.30 -10.27
CA PRO A 20 9.94 -21.41 -10.74
C PRO A 20 10.66 -20.13 -11.15
N ALA A 21 10.57 -19.78 -12.44
CA ALA A 21 10.98 -18.49 -12.91
C ALA A 21 10.24 -17.49 -12.03
N PHE A 22 10.94 -16.85 -11.11
CA PHE A 22 10.40 -15.74 -10.35
C PHE A 22 9.98 -14.71 -11.40
N SER A 23 8.68 -14.62 -11.59
CA SER A 23 8.03 -13.65 -12.44
C SER A 23 8.67 -12.29 -12.12
N SER A 24 9.26 -11.69 -13.14
CA SER A 24 9.66 -10.30 -13.18
C SER A 24 8.68 -9.47 -12.34
N ALA A 25 9.22 -8.59 -11.50
CA ALA A 25 8.47 -7.67 -10.65
C ALA A 25 7.11 -7.35 -11.26
N GLN A 26 6.08 -8.06 -10.81
CA GLN A 26 4.71 -7.64 -11.08
C GLN A 26 4.66 -6.24 -10.51
N THR A 27 4.52 -5.29 -11.40
CA THR A 27 4.21 -3.93 -11.02
C THR A 27 3.06 -4.05 -10.03
N LEU A 28 3.18 -3.39 -8.88
CA LEU A 28 2.12 -3.33 -7.87
C LEU A 28 0.79 -2.74 -8.44
N SER A 29 0.77 -2.41 -9.74
CA SER A 29 -0.40 -2.02 -10.51
C SER A 29 -1.37 -3.18 -10.60
N GLY A 30 -2.50 -3.06 -9.90
CA GLY A 30 -3.56 -4.06 -9.83
C GLY A 30 -3.75 -4.72 -8.47
N TRP A 31 -2.88 -4.43 -7.48
CA TRP A 31 -3.18 -4.79 -6.11
C TRP A 31 -4.13 -3.72 -5.52
N THR A 32 -5.40 -4.02 -5.53
CA THR A 32 -6.38 -3.31 -4.71
C THR A 32 -6.26 -3.84 -3.28
N SER A 33 -6.28 -2.95 -2.28
CA SER A 33 -6.47 -3.38 -0.89
C SER A 33 -7.58 -4.43 -0.92
N LYS A 34 -7.33 -5.65 -0.43
CA LYS A 34 -8.31 -6.76 -0.51
C LYS A 34 -9.52 -6.41 0.36
N VAL A 35 -10.37 -5.54 -0.14
CA VAL A 35 -11.65 -5.20 0.49
C VAL A 35 -12.66 -6.25 0.03
N ASP A 36 -13.33 -6.87 0.97
CA ASP A 36 -14.47 -7.73 0.71
C ASP A 36 -15.68 -6.85 0.39
N TYR A 37 -15.84 -6.53 -0.90
CA TYR A 37 -16.87 -5.63 -1.39
C TYR A 37 -18.25 -6.28 -1.41
N ASP A 38 -19.28 -5.56 -0.96
CA ASP A 38 -20.68 -5.91 -1.19
C ASP A 38 -21.10 -5.70 -2.65
N ASN A 39 -20.42 -4.79 -3.33
CA ASN A 39 -20.62 -4.50 -4.74
C ASN A 39 -19.28 -4.26 -5.44
N THR A 40 -19.02 -4.99 -6.51
CA THR A 40 -17.81 -4.88 -7.33
C THR A 40 -18.01 -4.10 -8.63
N ASP A 41 -19.25 -3.75 -8.99
CA ASP A 41 -19.55 -2.93 -10.18
C ASP A 41 -19.39 -1.44 -9.86
N PRO A 42 -18.42 -0.73 -10.46
CA PRO A 42 -18.20 0.69 -10.23
C PRO A 42 -19.29 1.60 -10.81
N ASN A 43 -20.18 1.06 -11.64
CA ASN A 43 -21.28 1.80 -12.24
C ASN A 43 -22.61 1.65 -11.50
N LYS A 44 -22.69 0.74 -10.52
CA LYS A 44 -23.91 0.51 -9.74
C LYS A 44 -24.32 1.73 -8.93
N TYR A 45 -23.33 2.48 -8.44
CA TYR A 45 -23.55 3.69 -7.65
C TYR A 45 -22.74 4.87 -8.19
N SER A 46 -23.21 6.08 -7.91
CA SER A 46 -22.44 7.31 -8.07
C SER A 46 -22.60 8.19 -6.83
N ILE A 47 -21.60 9.02 -6.58
CA ILE A 47 -21.53 9.87 -5.39
C ILE A 47 -21.53 11.32 -5.81
N GLU A 48 -22.36 12.15 -5.19
CA GLU A 48 -22.29 13.60 -5.30
C GLU A 48 -21.96 14.21 -3.93
N ILE A 49 -21.00 15.11 -3.89
CA ILE A 49 -20.62 15.90 -2.71
C ILE A 49 -20.94 17.36 -3.03
N ASP A 50 -21.97 17.89 -2.36
CA ASP A 50 -22.40 19.27 -2.47
C ASP A 50 -21.64 20.13 -1.45
N LEU A 51 -20.72 20.95 -1.95
CA LEU A 51 -19.90 21.84 -1.12
C LEU A 51 -20.65 23.05 -0.58
N VAL A 52 -21.81 23.42 -1.17
CA VAL A 52 -22.63 24.55 -0.71
C VAL A 52 -23.43 24.15 0.52
N ASN A 53 -24.10 23.01 0.44
CA ASN A 53 -25.00 22.53 1.48
C ASN A 53 -24.31 21.54 2.45
N GLN A 54 -23.05 21.17 2.20
CA GLN A 54 -22.29 20.19 2.98
C GLN A 54 -23.02 18.85 3.06
N ILE A 55 -23.45 18.34 1.90
CA ILE A 55 -24.24 17.12 1.74
C ILE A 55 -23.48 16.13 0.86
N ILE A 56 -23.49 14.87 1.25
CA ILE A 56 -23.09 13.75 0.42
C ILE A 56 -24.33 12.95 0.04
N THR A 57 -24.45 12.61 -1.24
CA THR A 57 -25.54 11.78 -1.76
C THR A 57 -24.97 10.63 -2.58
N VAL A 58 -25.45 9.42 -2.32
CA VAL A 58 -25.17 8.23 -3.13
C VAL A 58 -26.42 7.92 -3.94
N TYR A 59 -26.26 7.86 -5.25
CA TYR A 59 -27.31 7.50 -6.19
C TYR A 59 -27.11 6.08 -6.72
N GLU A 60 -28.17 5.39 -7.00
CA GLU A 60 -28.14 4.18 -7.83
C GLU A 60 -28.00 4.60 -9.30
N GLY A 61 -27.01 4.02 -9.98
CA GLY A 61 -26.64 4.42 -11.34
C GLY A 61 -25.96 5.79 -11.39
N GLN A 62 -26.48 6.69 -12.22
CA GLN A 62 -25.90 8.02 -12.46
C GLN A 62 -26.36 9.05 -11.43
N ILE A 63 -25.61 10.17 -11.34
CA ILE A 63 -26.00 11.34 -10.55
C ILE A 63 -27.40 11.82 -10.95
N GLY A 64 -28.28 12.03 -9.96
CA GLY A 64 -29.68 12.37 -10.18
C GLY A 64 -30.62 11.17 -10.27
N GLY A 65 -30.10 9.96 -10.21
CA GLY A 65 -30.88 8.72 -10.10
C GLY A 65 -31.56 8.56 -8.74
N ARG A 66 -32.01 7.34 -8.43
CA ARG A 66 -32.62 7.03 -7.13
C ARG A 66 -31.62 7.25 -6.00
N ILE A 67 -31.98 8.06 -5.03
CA ILE A 67 -31.16 8.29 -3.83
C ILE A 67 -31.17 7.01 -2.99
N VAL A 68 -29.99 6.46 -2.75
CA VAL A 68 -29.76 5.31 -1.87
C VAL A 68 -29.39 5.77 -0.47
N LEU A 69 -28.58 6.83 -0.38
CA LEU A 69 -28.10 7.38 0.88
C LEU A 69 -27.88 8.89 0.71
N GLN A 70 -28.29 9.66 1.69
CA GLN A 70 -28.04 11.10 1.75
C GLN A 70 -27.74 11.50 3.20
N SER A 71 -26.70 12.31 3.42
CA SER A 71 -26.29 12.72 4.76
C SER A 71 -25.53 14.04 4.71
N LEU A 72 -25.48 14.73 5.85
CA LEU A 72 -24.52 15.82 6.01
C LEU A 72 -23.09 15.28 5.98
N CYS A 73 -22.19 16.08 5.43
CA CYS A 73 -20.75 15.83 5.45
C CYS A 73 -20.00 17.06 5.95
N THR A 74 -18.71 16.90 6.21
CA THR A 74 -17.77 18.00 6.50
C THR A 74 -16.73 18.01 5.42
N THR A 75 -16.53 19.14 4.76
CA THR A 75 -15.53 19.30 3.70
C THR A 75 -14.41 20.26 4.12
N GLY A 76 -13.47 20.51 3.25
CA GLY A 76 -12.34 21.42 3.48
C GLY A 76 -12.77 22.85 3.81
N ASP A 77 -12.01 23.48 4.70
CA ASP A 77 -12.13 24.91 5.01
C ASP A 77 -11.63 25.80 3.86
N ALA A 78 -11.60 27.10 4.09
CA ALA A 78 -11.19 28.08 3.08
C ALA A 78 -9.72 27.94 2.66
N GLU A 79 -8.83 27.50 3.58
CA GLU A 79 -7.40 27.33 3.32
C GLU A 79 -7.08 25.97 2.72
N HIS A 80 -7.88 24.95 3.04
CA HIS A 80 -7.69 23.56 2.64
C HIS A 80 -8.92 23.04 1.86
N GLN A 81 -9.25 23.69 0.77
CA GLN A 81 -10.49 23.41 0.06
C GLN A 81 -10.56 21.99 -0.50
N THR A 82 -11.72 21.36 -0.38
CA THR A 82 -12.07 20.19 -1.16
C THR A 82 -12.26 20.61 -2.62
N GLY A 83 -11.41 20.11 -3.52
CA GLY A 83 -11.44 20.47 -4.94
C GLY A 83 -12.72 20.00 -5.62
N ALA A 84 -13.41 20.90 -6.35
CA ALA A 84 -14.58 20.55 -7.17
C ALA A 84 -14.14 19.86 -8.47
N GLY A 85 -14.96 18.94 -8.97
CA GLY A 85 -14.72 18.21 -10.23
C GLY A 85 -15.43 16.87 -10.27
N THR A 86 -15.20 16.16 -11.38
CA THR A 86 -15.66 14.77 -11.55
C THR A 86 -14.46 13.85 -11.42
N PHE A 87 -14.54 12.89 -10.54
CA PHE A 87 -13.47 11.95 -10.21
C PHE A 87 -13.96 10.51 -10.35
N LYS A 88 -13.02 9.59 -10.46
CA LYS A 88 -13.21 8.18 -10.24
C LYS A 88 -12.55 7.81 -8.92
N LEU A 89 -13.27 7.09 -8.04
CA LEU A 89 -12.69 6.64 -6.79
C LEU A 89 -11.41 5.83 -7.05
N GLY A 90 -10.39 6.09 -6.25
CA GLY A 90 -9.13 5.36 -6.28
C GLY A 90 -9.20 4.04 -5.53
N ASP A 91 -8.11 3.28 -5.62
CA ASP A 91 -7.94 1.96 -5.01
C ASP A 91 -7.40 2.00 -3.58
N MET A 92 -6.93 3.16 -3.10
CA MET A 92 -6.46 3.28 -1.73
C MET A 92 -7.62 3.34 -0.76
N LYS A 93 -7.81 2.24 -0.01
CA LYS A 93 -8.82 2.10 1.04
C LYS A 93 -8.20 1.62 2.34
N GLU A 94 -8.67 2.12 3.46
CA GLU A 94 -8.25 1.68 4.79
C GLU A 94 -9.43 1.61 5.75
N ARG A 95 -9.62 0.46 6.40
CA ARG A 95 -10.80 0.25 7.24
C ARG A 95 -10.78 1.09 8.52
N PHE A 96 -9.64 1.22 9.19
CA PHE A 96 -9.46 2.09 10.35
C PHE A 96 -8.04 2.65 10.35
N GLY A 97 -7.86 3.75 9.63
CA GLY A 97 -6.58 4.35 9.31
C GLY A 97 -6.17 5.45 10.27
N TYR A 98 -4.86 5.72 10.29
CA TYR A 98 -4.23 6.80 11.04
C TYR A 98 -3.76 7.89 10.09
N PHE A 99 -4.15 9.13 10.34
CA PHE A 99 -3.64 10.32 9.68
C PHE A 99 -2.32 10.75 10.31
N VAL A 100 -1.22 10.40 9.65
CA VAL A 100 0.14 10.70 10.15
C VAL A 100 0.33 12.20 10.42
N ALA A 101 -0.19 13.05 9.53
CA ALA A 101 -0.07 14.50 9.65
C ALA A 101 -0.88 15.11 10.82
N PHE A 102 -1.92 14.43 11.31
CA PHE A 102 -2.87 14.99 12.29
C PHE A 102 -2.90 14.22 13.61
N GLY A 103 -2.25 13.08 13.70
CA GLY A 103 -2.25 12.27 14.92
C GLY A 103 -3.61 11.66 15.28
N GLN A 104 -4.51 11.51 14.31
CA GLN A 104 -5.88 11.06 14.52
C GLN A 104 -6.24 9.87 13.64
N TYR A 105 -7.29 9.16 14.00
CA TYR A 105 -7.79 8.00 13.27
C TYR A 105 -9.14 8.31 12.62
N ALA A 106 -9.48 7.57 11.55
CA ALA A 106 -10.82 7.51 11.01
C ALA A 106 -11.10 6.14 10.41
N GLN A 107 -12.38 5.78 10.30
CA GLN A 107 -12.81 4.52 9.71
C GLN A 107 -13.18 4.69 8.24
N TYR A 108 -13.11 3.58 7.49
CA TYR A 108 -13.65 3.41 6.14
C TYR A 108 -13.18 4.46 5.13
N TRP A 109 -11.85 4.60 5.03
CA TRP A 109 -11.27 5.52 4.05
C TRP A 109 -11.51 5.02 2.63
N THR A 110 -12.01 5.90 1.79
CA THR A 110 -12.15 5.67 0.36
C THR A 110 -11.53 6.85 -0.38
N GLN A 111 -10.48 6.59 -1.15
CA GLN A 111 -9.78 7.62 -1.89
C GLN A 111 -10.67 8.20 -3.00
N VAL A 112 -10.76 9.53 -3.06
CA VAL A 112 -11.39 10.24 -4.17
C VAL A 112 -10.31 10.62 -5.19
N VAL A 113 -9.32 11.37 -4.75
CA VAL A 113 -8.18 11.78 -5.58
C VAL A 113 -7.00 12.13 -4.68
N ARG A 114 -5.82 11.66 -5.01
CA ARG A 114 -4.58 11.94 -4.26
C ARG A 114 -4.77 11.77 -2.74
N GLY A 115 -4.55 12.81 -1.94
CA GLY A 115 -4.72 12.82 -0.48
C GLY A 115 -6.13 13.11 0.01
N ILE A 116 -7.13 13.22 -0.87
CA ILE A 116 -8.52 13.48 -0.50
C ILE A 116 -9.28 12.16 -0.39
N TYR A 117 -9.87 11.93 0.76
CA TYR A 117 -10.64 10.74 1.09
C TYR A 117 -12.04 11.10 1.56
N ILE A 118 -13.00 10.20 1.31
CA ILE A 118 -14.23 10.09 2.07
C ILE A 118 -13.93 9.14 3.22
N HIS A 119 -14.21 9.56 4.46
CA HIS A 119 -13.98 8.74 5.65
C HIS A 119 -14.93 9.13 6.78
N SER A 120 -14.99 8.34 7.84
CA SER A 120 -15.81 8.69 9.02
C SER A 120 -15.33 9.98 9.69
N VAL A 121 -16.12 10.51 10.62
CA VAL A 121 -15.63 11.49 11.61
C VAL A 121 -14.40 10.92 12.34
N MET A 122 -13.58 11.82 12.91
CA MET A 122 -12.28 11.48 13.51
C MET A 122 -12.43 10.72 14.83
N TYR A 123 -11.37 9.95 15.17
CA TYR A 123 -11.19 9.23 16.42
C TYR A 123 -9.84 9.60 17.05
N ASN A 124 -9.79 9.65 18.39
CA ASN A 124 -8.57 9.99 19.12
C ASN A 124 -7.61 8.79 19.28
N SER A 125 -8.09 7.58 19.06
CA SER A 125 -7.30 6.35 19.08
C SER A 125 -7.94 5.28 18.17
N LYS A 126 -7.27 4.16 17.92
CA LYS A 126 -7.80 3.03 17.13
C LYS A 126 -8.82 2.21 17.94
N LYS A 127 -9.82 2.89 18.53
CA LYS A 127 -10.92 2.29 19.31
C LYS A 127 -12.24 2.93 18.91
N LEU A 128 -13.29 2.14 18.71
CA LEU A 128 -14.62 2.63 18.32
C LEU A 128 -15.22 3.61 19.36
N THR A 129 -14.89 3.42 20.63
CA THR A 129 -15.34 4.28 21.74
C THR A 129 -14.64 5.64 21.80
N SER A 130 -13.59 5.85 21.01
CA SER A 130 -12.80 7.10 21.02
C SER A 130 -13.18 8.10 19.93
N MET A 131 -14.39 7.96 19.35
CA MET A 131 -14.90 8.91 18.35
C MET A 131 -14.90 10.34 18.92
N SER A 132 -14.37 11.29 18.14
CA SER A 132 -14.25 12.68 18.58
C SER A 132 -15.62 13.38 18.58
N ARG A 133 -16.10 13.76 19.78
CA ARG A 133 -17.33 14.53 19.93
C ARG A 133 -17.26 15.89 19.19
N GLY A 134 -16.08 16.51 19.19
CA GLY A 134 -15.87 17.76 18.46
C GLY A 134 -16.00 17.60 16.95
N ALA A 135 -15.40 16.54 16.38
CA ALA A 135 -15.54 16.25 14.95
C ALA A 135 -16.97 15.85 14.56
N TYR A 136 -17.69 15.11 15.43
CA TYR A 136 -19.08 14.74 15.22
C TYR A 136 -19.99 15.96 15.12
N ARG A 137 -19.83 16.95 16.03
CA ARG A 137 -20.63 18.18 16.06
C ARG A 137 -20.37 19.13 14.88
N LYS A 138 -19.28 18.92 14.15
CA LYS A 138 -18.88 19.70 12.97
C LYS A 138 -19.44 19.17 11.66
N LEU A 139 -20.24 18.09 11.68
CA LEU A 139 -20.94 17.63 10.47
C LEU A 139 -21.85 18.73 9.93
N GLY A 140 -21.83 18.93 8.62
CA GLY A 140 -22.52 20.02 7.93
C GLY A 140 -21.71 21.32 7.85
N GLN A 141 -20.40 21.31 8.18
CA GLN A 141 -19.54 22.50 8.14
C GLN A 141 -18.30 22.27 7.29
N ALA A 142 -17.82 23.31 6.61
CA ALA A 142 -16.56 23.28 5.85
C ALA A 142 -15.38 23.60 6.78
N VAL A 143 -14.83 22.60 7.48
CA VAL A 143 -13.80 22.77 8.53
C VAL A 143 -12.76 21.63 8.55
N SER A 144 -12.64 20.87 7.48
CA SER A 144 -11.61 19.83 7.34
C SER A 144 -10.38 20.38 6.59
N HIS A 145 -9.33 19.58 6.51
CA HIS A 145 -8.14 19.86 5.70
C HIS A 145 -8.28 19.25 4.28
N GLY A 146 -9.48 19.26 3.70
CA GLY A 146 -9.75 18.81 2.34
C GLY A 146 -10.53 17.49 2.25
N CYS A 147 -10.33 16.54 3.17
CA CYS A 147 -11.09 15.28 3.19
C CYS A 147 -12.57 15.49 3.51
N VAL A 148 -13.40 14.56 3.04
CA VAL A 148 -14.84 14.55 3.26
C VAL A 148 -15.18 13.64 4.43
N ARG A 149 -15.59 14.23 5.56
CA ARG A 149 -15.95 13.50 6.78
C ARG A 149 -17.46 13.26 6.80
N VAL A 150 -17.83 12.02 7.10
CA VAL A 150 -19.23 11.60 7.17
C VAL A 150 -19.48 10.78 8.43
N LEU A 151 -20.73 10.43 8.71
CA LEU A 151 -21.03 9.46 9.78
C LEU A 151 -20.41 8.10 9.47
N PRO A 152 -19.96 7.33 10.48
CA PRO A 152 -19.30 6.04 10.26
C PRO A 152 -20.08 5.05 9.39
N HIS A 153 -21.41 4.95 9.52
CA HIS A 153 -22.22 4.05 8.67
C HIS A 153 -22.28 4.51 7.21
N VAL A 154 -22.25 5.84 6.96
CA VAL A 154 -22.15 6.39 5.60
C VAL A 154 -20.80 6.05 4.97
N ALA A 155 -19.71 6.23 5.73
CA ALA A 155 -18.39 5.87 5.28
C ALA A 155 -18.27 4.35 5.02
N GLN A 156 -18.87 3.51 5.88
CA GLN A 156 -18.92 2.06 5.73
C GLN A 156 -19.63 1.66 4.44
N PHE A 157 -20.81 2.23 4.18
CA PHE A 157 -21.56 1.97 2.95
C PHE A 157 -20.70 2.24 1.71
N ILE A 158 -20.08 3.44 1.64
CA ILE A 158 -19.25 3.85 0.51
C ILE A 158 -18.02 2.95 0.39
N TYR A 159 -17.42 2.57 1.50
CA TYR A 159 -16.23 1.71 1.54
C TYR A 159 -16.48 0.35 0.91
N TYR A 160 -17.62 -0.29 1.21
CA TYR A 160 -17.93 -1.64 0.74
C TYR A 160 -18.74 -1.68 -0.56
N ASN A 161 -19.48 -0.62 -0.87
CA ASN A 161 -20.38 -0.61 -2.03
C ASN A 161 -19.89 0.23 -3.21
N CYS A 162 -18.90 1.09 -3.00
CA CYS A 162 -18.37 1.95 -4.07
C CYS A 162 -16.90 1.56 -4.35
N PRO A 163 -16.65 0.56 -5.23
CA PRO A 163 -15.31 0.09 -5.56
C PRO A 163 -14.51 1.17 -6.32
N PRO A 164 -13.19 0.95 -6.55
CA PRO A 164 -12.39 1.79 -7.43
C PRO A 164 -13.07 1.97 -8.80
N GLY A 165 -12.99 3.18 -9.34
CA GLY A 165 -13.67 3.52 -10.59
C GLY A 165 -15.09 4.06 -10.45
N THR A 166 -15.73 3.98 -9.26
CA THR A 166 -17.03 4.61 -8.99
C THR A 166 -16.96 6.11 -9.22
N THR A 167 -17.95 6.67 -9.91
CA THR A 167 -18.02 8.11 -10.19
C THR A 167 -18.29 8.90 -8.91
N CYS A 168 -17.47 9.94 -8.65
CA CYS A 168 -17.65 10.88 -7.56
C CYS A 168 -17.61 12.32 -8.11
N VAL A 169 -18.72 13.05 -8.00
CA VAL A 169 -18.82 14.45 -8.41
C VAL A 169 -18.77 15.33 -7.18
N ILE A 170 -17.81 16.25 -7.12
CA ILE A 170 -17.72 17.28 -6.08
C ILE A 170 -18.19 18.59 -6.69
N ASN A 171 -19.33 19.08 -6.22
CA ASN A 171 -20.07 20.18 -6.82
C ASN A 171 -20.04 21.43 -5.93
N ARG A 172 -19.63 22.56 -6.50
CA ARG A 172 -19.56 23.87 -5.84
C ARG A 172 -20.66 24.84 -6.34
N LYS A 173 -21.48 24.40 -7.28
CA LYS A 173 -22.47 25.28 -8.00
C LYS A 173 -23.90 24.93 -7.66
N LYS A 174 -24.19 24.14 -6.64
CA LYS A 174 -25.53 23.85 -6.19
C LYS A 174 -26.18 25.11 -5.61
N ALA A 175 -27.49 25.24 -5.73
CA ALA A 175 -28.26 26.23 -4.98
C ALA A 175 -28.23 25.89 -3.49
N ALA A 176 -28.26 26.89 -2.63
CA ALA A 176 -28.44 26.68 -1.20
C ALA A 176 -29.83 26.09 -0.92
N ASP A 177 -29.87 25.04 -0.10
CA ASP A 177 -31.11 24.37 0.32
C ASP A 177 -31.14 24.22 1.84
N PRO A 178 -31.47 25.28 2.58
CA PRO A 178 -31.47 25.27 4.03
C PRO A 178 -32.51 24.31 4.64
N GLU A 179 -33.61 24.04 3.94
CA GLU A 179 -34.62 23.10 4.44
C GLU A 179 -34.13 21.65 4.34
N LEU A 180 -33.45 21.30 3.27
CA LEU A 180 -32.81 20.01 3.16
C LEU A 180 -31.72 19.83 4.23
N VAL A 181 -30.86 20.83 4.42
CA VAL A 181 -29.84 20.82 5.47
C VAL A 181 -30.46 20.64 6.86
N LYS A 182 -31.51 21.37 7.15
CA LYS A 182 -32.25 21.31 8.42
C LYS A 182 -32.89 19.94 8.64
N ARG A 183 -33.48 19.34 7.59
CA ARG A 183 -34.04 17.98 7.63
C ARG A 183 -32.95 16.96 7.95
N LEU A 184 -31.84 16.93 7.18
CA LEU A 184 -30.76 16.01 7.39
C LEU A 184 -30.07 16.17 8.75
N LYS A 185 -30.01 17.39 9.27
CA LYS A 185 -29.48 17.65 10.62
C LYS A 185 -30.33 17.02 11.72
N LYS A 186 -31.63 16.94 11.54
CA LYS A 186 -32.55 16.27 12.49
C LYS A 186 -32.39 14.74 12.45
N GLU A 187 -31.94 14.17 11.32
CA GLU A 187 -31.71 12.74 11.15
C GLU A 187 -30.41 12.28 11.83
N ILE A 188 -29.50 13.21 12.16
CA ILE A 188 -28.27 12.88 12.89
C ILE A 188 -28.61 12.65 14.37
N PRO A 189 -28.38 11.47 14.94
CA PRO A 189 -28.63 11.20 16.36
C PRO A 189 -27.80 12.12 17.28
N ALA A 190 -28.18 12.26 18.51
CA ALA A 190 -27.28 12.84 19.51
C ALA A 190 -26.02 12.02 19.60
N TYR A 191 -24.87 12.65 19.91
CA TYR A 191 -23.59 11.94 19.99
C TYR A 191 -23.62 10.74 20.96
N SER A 192 -24.31 10.87 22.09
CA SER A 192 -24.50 9.81 23.08
C SER A 192 -25.27 8.60 22.54
N ASP A 193 -26.16 8.83 21.58
CA ASP A 193 -27.12 7.85 21.08
C ASP A 193 -26.63 7.21 19.77
N TYR A 194 -25.53 7.74 19.20
CA TYR A 194 -24.96 7.22 17.98
C TYR A 194 -24.35 5.85 18.20
N LYS A 195 -24.88 4.85 17.49
CA LYS A 195 -24.35 3.50 17.49
C LYS A 195 -23.38 3.32 16.32
N GLN A 196 -22.19 2.81 16.64
CA GLN A 196 -21.22 2.44 15.61
C GLN A 196 -21.80 1.35 14.72
N PRO A 197 -21.54 1.37 13.40
CA PRO A 197 -21.97 0.30 12.54
C PRO A 197 -21.25 -0.99 12.93
N GLU A 198 -21.99 -2.10 12.90
CA GLU A 198 -21.40 -3.43 13.06
C GLU A 198 -20.55 -3.78 11.83
N ASP A 199 -19.41 -4.37 12.09
CA ASP A 199 -18.53 -4.85 11.04
C ASP A 199 -17.70 -6.03 11.52
N ASN A 200 -18.15 -7.22 11.19
CA ASN A 200 -17.52 -8.50 11.59
C ASN A 200 -16.50 -9.01 10.56
N ARG A 201 -16.27 -8.28 9.47
CA ARG A 201 -15.30 -8.67 8.44
C ARG A 201 -13.88 -8.60 8.96
N ALA A 202 -13.03 -9.47 8.45
CA ALA A 202 -11.59 -9.40 8.71
C ALA A 202 -11.00 -8.08 8.21
N TYR A 203 -9.98 -7.56 8.90
CA TYR A 203 -9.19 -6.45 8.35
C TYR A 203 -8.42 -6.93 7.12
N PRO A 204 -8.25 -6.07 6.09
CA PRO A 204 -7.34 -6.38 5.00
C PRO A 204 -5.96 -6.74 5.55
N PRO A 205 -5.32 -7.80 5.03
CA PRO A 205 -4.02 -8.20 5.50
C PRO A 205 -2.98 -7.12 5.23
N GLU A 206 -2.11 -6.89 6.19
CA GLU A 206 -0.88 -6.13 5.98
C GLU A 206 0.12 -7.00 5.20
N ILE A 207 0.84 -6.43 4.26
CA ILE A 207 1.74 -7.19 3.39
C ILE A 207 3.19 -6.85 3.71
N PRO A 208 4.03 -7.85 4.00
CA PRO A 208 5.47 -7.66 4.14
C PRO A 208 6.09 -7.09 2.87
N ALA A 209 6.88 -6.05 3.03
CA ALA A 209 7.56 -5.38 1.94
C ALA A 209 8.96 -4.93 2.36
N VAL A 210 9.80 -4.61 1.39
CA VAL A 210 11.14 -4.07 1.62
C VAL A 210 11.36 -2.81 0.80
N ILE A 211 12.20 -1.93 1.32
CA ILE A 211 12.60 -0.70 0.65
C ILE A 211 13.67 -1.00 -0.39
N LYS A 212 13.52 -0.51 -1.61
CA LYS A 212 14.45 -0.76 -2.73
C LYS A 212 15.70 0.11 -2.71
N TYR A 213 15.61 1.33 -2.16
CA TYR A 213 16.66 2.35 -2.31
C TYR A 213 17.02 2.97 -0.98
N ASP A 214 18.31 3.22 -0.80
CA ASP A 214 18.81 4.00 0.33
C ASP A 214 18.28 5.44 0.29
N GLY A 215 18.10 6.01 1.48
CA GLY A 215 17.64 7.38 1.60
C GLY A 215 16.17 7.60 1.22
N THR A 216 15.37 6.54 1.18
CA THR A 216 13.94 6.64 0.90
C THR A 216 13.23 7.41 2.01
N PRO A 217 12.61 8.58 1.71
CA PRO A 217 11.92 9.36 2.73
C PRO A 217 10.56 8.72 3.07
N LEU A 218 10.33 8.47 4.35
CA LEU A 218 9.02 8.17 4.93
C LEU A 218 8.33 9.50 5.28
N ARG A 219 7.20 9.83 4.67
CA ARG A 219 6.58 11.15 4.76
C ARG A 219 5.24 11.14 5.48
N THR A 220 4.79 12.32 5.93
CA THR A 220 3.46 12.48 6.55
C THR A 220 2.30 12.41 5.56
N GLY A 221 2.55 12.56 4.25
CA GLY A 221 1.54 12.55 3.18
C GLY A 221 2.14 12.36 1.78
N PHE A 222 1.42 12.77 0.75
CA PHE A 222 1.73 12.51 -0.67
C PHE A 222 2.51 13.64 -1.37
N SER A 223 2.93 14.68 -0.65
CA SER A 223 3.66 15.81 -1.23
C SER A 223 5.15 15.70 -0.98
N ARG A 224 5.96 16.01 -2.00
CA ARG A 224 7.41 16.10 -1.84
C ARG A 224 7.85 17.39 -1.18
N THR A 225 7.03 18.45 -1.23
CA THR A 225 7.38 19.80 -0.80
C THR A 225 6.68 20.24 0.47
N LYS A 226 5.44 19.77 0.71
CA LYS A 226 4.61 20.18 1.86
C LYS A 226 4.66 19.19 3.02
N ASP A 227 4.95 17.91 2.73
CA ASP A 227 4.93 16.86 3.74
C ASP A 227 6.30 16.71 4.41
N THR A 228 6.26 16.59 5.72
CA THR A 228 7.46 16.39 6.53
C THR A 228 8.00 14.96 6.39
N THR A 229 9.31 14.80 6.36
CA THR A 229 9.95 13.50 6.47
C THR A 229 9.88 13.02 7.93
N VAL A 230 9.24 11.87 8.14
CA VAL A 230 9.11 11.21 9.46
C VAL A 230 10.38 10.43 9.78
N ALA A 231 10.94 9.78 8.78
CA ALA A 231 12.17 9.01 8.86
C ALA A 231 12.80 8.89 7.46
N THR A 232 14.08 8.54 7.42
CA THR A 232 14.77 8.13 6.21
C THR A 232 15.03 6.63 6.31
N LEU A 233 14.63 5.89 5.28
CA LEU A 233 14.72 4.44 5.22
C LEU A 233 15.86 4.02 4.30
N SER A 234 16.47 2.88 4.59
CA SER A 234 17.57 2.29 3.84
C SER A 234 17.09 1.14 2.96
N ARG A 235 17.88 0.81 1.93
CA ARG A 235 17.66 -0.38 1.11
C ARG A 235 17.64 -1.62 1.98
N GLY A 236 16.63 -2.47 1.79
CA GLY A 236 16.43 -3.69 2.58
C GLY A 236 15.66 -3.48 3.88
N ASP A 237 15.34 -2.23 4.28
CA ASP A 237 14.49 -2.01 5.44
C ASP A 237 13.15 -2.70 5.27
N LYS A 238 12.79 -3.49 6.30
CA LYS A 238 11.55 -4.26 6.36
C LYS A 238 10.40 -3.38 6.82
N VAL A 239 9.33 -3.37 6.05
CA VAL A 239 8.13 -2.60 6.33
C VAL A 239 6.89 -3.45 6.12
N MET A 240 5.78 -3.04 6.72
CA MET A 240 4.46 -3.60 6.41
C MET A 240 3.71 -2.61 5.53
N LEU A 241 3.31 -3.06 4.35
CA LEU A 241 2.46 -2.31 3.44
C LEU A 241 1.02 -2.35 3.94
N LEU A 242 0.46 -1.17 4.23
CA LEU A 242 -0.88 -0.99 4.79
C LEU A 242 -1.90 -0.54 3.76
N GLN A 243 -1.47 0.29 2.82
CA GLN A 243 -2.28 0.81 1.72
C GLN A 243 -1.42 0.96 0.49
N LEU A 244 -2.02 0.75 -0.66
CA LEU A 244 -1.39 0.91 -1.96
C LEU A 244 -2.24 1.80 -2.86
N ALA A 245 -1.58 2.74 -3.55
CA ALA A 245 -2.09 3.42 -4.72
C ALA A 245 -1.01 3.47 -5.81
N ALA A 246 -1.37 3.94 -6.99
CA ALA A 246 -0.47 3.93 -8.15
C ALA A 246 0.88 4.61 -7.85
N ASP A 247 0.87 5.77 -7.19
CA ASP A 247 2.08 6.58 -6.96
C ASP A 247 2.66 6.47 -5.55
N TRP A 248 1.83 6.20 -4.56
CA TRP A 248 2.19 6.24 -3.15
C TRP A 248 1.57 5.07 -2.39
N CYS A 249 2.29 4.60 -1.42
CA CYS A 249 1.79 3.60 -0.49
C CYS A 249 2.04 4.03 0.96
N LYS A 250 1.20 3.55 1.86
CA LYS A 250 1.34 3.74 3.29
C LYS A 250 1.99 2.52 3.90
N VAL A 251 3.00 2.74 4.69
CA VAL A 251 3.75 1.67 5.34
C VAL A 251 3.92 1.91 6.84
N ARG A 252 4.20 0.82 7.53
CA ARG A 252 4.64 0.80 8.93
C ARG A 252 6.01 0.15 9.01
N THR A 253 6.97 0.86 9.60
CA THR A 253 8.33 0.36 9.84
C THR A 253 8.36 -0.65 10.98
N ALA A 254 9.47 -1.38 11.14
CA ALA A 254 9.66 -2.34 12.22
C ALA A 254 9.59 -1.70 13.62
N ASP A 255 10.01 -0.45 13.75
CA ASP A 255 9.91 0.34 14.99
C ASP A 255 8.54 1.03 15.16
N GLY A 256 7.56 0.73 14.30
CA GLY A 256 6.17 1.17 14.40
C GLY A 256 5.87 2.55 13.83
N LYS A 257 6.83 3.24 13.21
CA LYS A 257 6.57 4.52 12.54
C LYS A 257 5.66 4.30 11.33
N LEU A 258 4.70 5.20 11.16
CA LEU A 258 3.76 5.21 10.04
C LEU A 258 4.09 6.35 9.09
N GLY A 259 3.95 6.14 7.80
CA GLY A 259 4.15 7.18 6.81
C GLY A 259 3.88 6.69 5.39
N TYR A 260 4.17 7.58 4.45
CA TYR A 260 3.98 7.34 3.02
C TYR A 260 5.32 7.33 2.31
N VAL A 261 5.47 6.38 1.40
CA VAL A 261 6.60 6.27 0.48
C VAL A 261 6.08 6.14 -0.94
N LYS A 262 6.91 6.46 -1.92
CA LYS A 262 6.59 6.21 -3.32
C LYS A 262 6.44 4.71 -3.57
N THR A 263 5.40 4.31 -4.29
CA THR A 263 5.14 2.91 -4.63
C THR A 263 6.31 2.28 -5.39
N GLU A 264 6.97 3.03 -6.26
CA GLU A 264 8.15 2.60 -7.00
C GLU A 264 9.37 2.27 -6.11
N TYR A 265 9.40 2.73 -4.84
CA TYR A 265 10.49 2.50 -3.90
C TYR A 265 10.30 1.27 -3.02
N ILE A 266 9.19 0.55 -3.21
CA ILE A 266 8.86 -0.64 -2.44
C ILE A 266 8.88 -1.89 -3.32
N LEU A 267 9.37 -2.99 -2.77
CA LEU A 267 9.16 -4.32 -3.27
C LEU A 267 8.22 -5.07 -2.31
N ALA A 268 7.09 -5.52 -2.83
CA ALA A 268 6.14 -6.37 -2.11
C ALA A 268 5.61 -7.44 -3.06
N TYR A 269 5.19 -8.56 -2.50
CA TYR A 269 4.52 -9.63 -3.24
C TYR A 269 3.07 -9.72 -2.75
N PRO A 270 2.14 -9.02 -3.39
CA PRO A 270 0.76 -8.90 -2.92
C PRO A 270 0.00 -10.22 -2.86
N ASP A 271 0.41 -11.20 -3.65
CA ASP A 271 -0.22 -12.53 -3.67
C ASP A 271 0.35 -13.49 -2.61
N ASN A 272 1.34 -13.07 -1.84
CA ASN A 272 1.92 -13.88 -0.78
C ASN A 272 1.04 -13.86 0.48
N THR A 273 -0.12 -14.50 0.40
CA THR A 273 -1.04 -14.66 1.54
C THR A 273 -0.45 -15.50 2.68
N ASN A 274 0.69 -16.17 2.44
CA ASN A 274 1.41 -17.02 3.39
C ASN A 274 2.67 -16.34 3.96
N ALA A 275 2.80 -15.03 3.84
CA ALA A 275 3.96 -14.31 4.35
C ALA A 275 4.13 -14.41 5.87
N VAL A 276 3.05 -14.71 6.60
CA VAL A 276 3.12 -14.99 8.04
C VAL A 276 3.08 -16.50 8.25
N LYS A 277 4.23 -17.08 8.57
CA LYS A 277 4.32 -18.49 8.95
C LYS A 277 4.14 -18.63 10.46
N THR A 278 3.13 -19.37 10.83
CA THR A 278 2.90 -19.75 12.23
C THR A 278 3.62 -21.06 12.52
N ALA A 279 4.47 -21.03 13.51
CA ALA A 279 5.12 -22.24 14.04
C ALA A 279 4.73 -22.45 15.51
N TYR A 280 4.61 -23.69 15.91
CA TYR A 280 4.36 -24.07 17.29
C TYR A 280 5.57 -24.87 17.80
N THR A 281 6.34 -24.25 18.67
CA THR A 281 7.63 -24.81 19.13
C THR A 281 7.58 -25.17 20.61
N ALA A 282 8.07 -26.35 20.95
CA ALA A 282 8.20 -26.77 22.35
C ALA A 282 9.34 -26.00 23.04
N LYS A 283 9.05 -25.25 24.10
CA LYS A 283 10.05 -24.53 24.92
C LYS A 283 11.02 -25.48 25.63
N SER A 284 10.51 -26.63 26.04
CA SER A 284 11.23 -27.66 26.76
C SER A 284 10.60 -29.02 26.44
N LYS A 285 11.22 -30.10 26.87
CA LYS A 285 10.62 -31.44 26.75
C LYS A 285 9.19 -31.44 27.25
N THR A 286 8.24 -31.85 26.40
CA THR A 286 6.83 -31.97 26.73
C THR A 286 6.22 -33.20 26.04
N TYR A 287 4.89 -33.34 26.06
CA TYR A 287 4.25 -34.56 25.57
C TYR A 287 3.02 -34.24 24.72
N VAL A 288 2.68 -35.17 23.84
CA VAL A 288 1.35 -35.32 23.27
C VAL A 288 0.55 -36.22 24.17
N TYR A 289 -0.57 -35.74 24.69
CA TYR A 289 -1.44 -36.44 25.65
C TYR A 289 -2.68 -37.01 24.94
N LYS A 290 -3.19 -38.15 25.44
CA LYS A 290 -4.40 -38.76 24.90
C LYS A 290 -5.66 -37.89 25.13
N SER A 291 -5.70 -37.15 26.23
CA SER A 291 -6.81 -36.25 26.58
C SER A 291 -6.27 -34.95 27.21
N MET A 292 -7.15 -33.94 27.38
CA MET A 292 -6.81 -32.65 28.00
C MET A 292 -6.57 -32.77 29.53
N ASN A 293 -5.76 -33.75 29.91
CA ASN A 293 -5.32 -34.02 31.28
C ASN A 293 -3.88 -34.49 31.26
N THR A 294 -3.02 -33.90 32.11
CA THR A 294 -1.59 -34.25 32.20
C THR A 294 -1.33 -35.64 32.76
N ASP A 295 -2.32 -36.23 33.46
CA ASP A 295 -2.29 -37.59 34.01
C ASP A 295 -2.73 -38.65 33.01
N SER A 296 -3.25 -38.24 31.87
CA SER A 296 -3.62 -39.14 30.76
C SER A 296 -2.37 -39.74 30.10
N ALA A 297 -2.59 -40.81 29.31
CA ALA A 297 -1.50 -41.46 28.59
C ALA A 297 -0.71 -40.45 27.72
N LYS A 298 0.60 -40.50 27.84
CA LYS A 298 1.56 -39.74 27.06
C LYS A 298 1.83 -40.52 25.76
N LEU A 299 1.30 -40.03 24.65
CA LEU A 299 1.33 -40.70 23.36
C LEU A 299 2.67 -40.47 22.62
N ALA A 300 3.28 -39.30 22.80
CA ALA A 300 4.59 -38.99 22.23
C ALA A 300 5.35 -37.98 23.12
N ILE A 301 6.67 -37.99 23.00
CA ILE A 301 7.57 -37.02 23.63
C ILE A 301 7.90 -35.96 22.55
N ILE A 302 7.75 -34.69 22.91
CA ILE A 302 8.19 -33.55 22.08
C ILE A 302 9.45 -32.98 22.72
N PRO A 303 10.63 -33.08 22.09
CA PRO A 303 11.85 -32.46 22.61
C PRO A 303 11.75 -30.93 22.65
N GLY A 304 12.51 -30.29 23.55
CA GLY A 304 12.67 -28.86 23.55
C GLY A 304 13.25 -28.37 22.21
N GLY A 305 12.69 -27.30 21.65
CA GLY A 305 13.06 -26.77 20.32
C GLY A 305 12.34 -27.44 19.15
N ALA A 306 11.67 -28.59 19.34
CA ALA A 306 10.96 -29.27 18.26
C ALA A 306 9.65 -28.54 17.91
N GLN A 307 9.30 -28.55 16.62
CA GLN A 307 8.06 -28.01 16.09
C GLN A 307 6.96 -29.08 16.13
N ALA A 308 5.76 -28.68 16.53
CA ALA A 308 4.55 -29.48 16.48
C ALA A 308 3.55 -28.88 15.49
N ASN A 309 2.71 -29.71 14.89
CA ASN A 309 1.58 -29.24 14.10
C ASN A 309 0.37 -29.03 15.01
N VAL A 310 -0.19 -27.82 15.01
CA VAL A 310 -1.38 -27.46 15.82
C VAL A 310 -2.52 -27.11 14.88
N GLU A 311 -3.65 -27.79 15.08
CA GLU A 311 -4.85 -27.66 14.27
C GLU A 311 -5.94 -26.83 14.95
N SER A 312 -6.02 -26.89 16.28
CA SER A 312 -7.05 -26.19 17.03
C SER A 312 -6.67 -25.89 18.47
N ASN A 313 -7.48 -25.01 19.12
CA ASN A 313 -7.42 -24.69 20.54
C ASN A 313 -8.76 -25.05 21.20
N PRO A 314 -8.99 -26.34 21.51
CA PRO A 314 -10.28 -26.82 21.97
C PRO A 314 -10.64 -26.32 23.35
N LYS A 315 -9.66 -25.95 24.18
CA LYS A 315 -9.86 -25.45 25.57
C LYS A 315 -8.68 -24.59 25.99
N LYS A 316 -8.91 -23.51 26.72
CA LYS A 316 -7.85 -22.67 27.31
C LYS A 316 -6.79 -23.55 28.00
N GLY A 317 -5.53 -23.36 27.56
CA GLY A 317 -4.38 -24.10 28.08
C GLY A 317 -4.02 -25.38 27.34
N TRP A 318 -4.74 -25.71 26.24
CA TRP A 318 -4.51 -26.89 25.42
C TRP A 318 -4.56 -26.61 23.94
N TRP A 319 -3.56 -27.13 23.20
CA TRP A 319 -3.59 -27.29 21.74
C TRP A 319 -4.02 -28.71 21.41
N TYR A 320 -4.74 -28.89 20.30
CA TYR A 320 -4.91 -30.17 19.64
C TYR A 320 -4.13 -30.17 18.32
N GLY A 321 -3.42 -31.24 18.05
CA GLY A 321 -2.61 -31.40 16.85
C GLY A 321 -1.72 -32.62 16.93
N SER A 322 -0.59 -32.61 16.19
CA SER A 322 0.29 -33.77 16.11
C SER A 322 1.79 -33.42 16.25
N TYR A 323 2.55 -34.40 16.68
CA TYR A 323 4.00 -34.42 16.60
C TYR A 323 4.46 -35.75 15.99
N ASN A 324 5.23 -35.69 14.89
CA ASN A 324 5.65 -36.87 14.12
C ASN A 324 4.48 -37.82 13.77
N GLY A 325 3.34 -37.25 13.40
CA GLY A 325 2.12 -38.00 13.04
C GLY A 325 1.31 -38.56 14.21
N VAL A 326 1.77 -38.38 15.46
CA VAL A 326 1.02 -38.80 16.65
C VAL A 326 0.11 -37.67 17.10
N TYR A 327 -1.19 -37.85 16.97
CA TYR A 327 -2.23 -36.89 17.30
C TYR A 327 -2.61 -36.90 18.78
N GLY A 328 -2.92 -35.73 19.32
CA GLY A 328 -3.40 -35.60 20.69
C GLY A 328 -3.32 -34.15 21.21
N TYR A 329 -3.26 -34.02 22.51
CA TYR A 329 -3.33 -32.73 23.20
C TYR A 329 -1.97 -32.31 23.74
N MET A 330 -1.64 -31.01 23.59
CA MET A 330 -0.37 -30.42 24.04
C MET A 330 -0.66 -29.20 24.92
N ARG A 331 0.12 -28.99 25.95
CA ARG A 331 -0.03 -27.83 26.85
C ARG A 331 0.47 -26.55 26.19
N THR A 332 -0.37 -25.51 26.14
CA THR A 332 -0.01 -24.21 25.52
C THR A 332 1.15 -23.51 26.24
N ARG A 333 1.37 -23.78 27.51
CA ARG A 333 2.49 -23.23 28.28
C ARG A 333 3.84 -23.80 27.89
N TYR A 334 3.86 -24.98 27.27
CA TYR A 334 5.09 -25.67 26.83
C TYR A 334 5.27 -25.64 25.32
N VAL A 335 4.17 -25.66 24.55
CA VAL A 335 4.20 -25.49 23.10
C VAL A 335 3.70 -24.10 22.79
N ILE A 336 4.61 -23.22 22.39
CA ILE A 336 4.33 -21.81 22.14
C ILE A 336 4.13 -21.55 20.66
N LYS A 337 3.17 -20.69 20.35
CA LYS A 337 2.98 -20.12 19.03
C LYS A 337 4.04 -19.06 18.80
N SER A 338 4.72 -19.16 17.68
CA SER A 338 5.57 -18.10 17.12
C SER A 338 5.10 -17.76 15.72
N GLU A 339 5.17 -16.50 15.37
CA GLU A 339 4.87 -16.01 14.02
C GLU A 339 6.15 -15.44 13.42
N THR A 340 6.51 -15.93 12.26
CA THR A 340 7.61 -15.39 11.46
C THR A 340 7.03 -14.76 10.21
N VAL A 341 7.53 -13.59 9.87
CA VAL A 341 7.12 -12.87 8.66
C VAL A 341 8.21 -13.06 7.61
N GLU A 342 7.84 -13.60 6.46
CA GLU A 342 8.73 -13.67 5.30
C GLU A 342 8.62 -12.38 4.49
N TYR A 343 9.76 -11.77 4.22
CA TYR A 343 9.86 -10.56 3.42
C TYR A 343 10.39 -10.88 2.02
N PRO A 344 10.02 -10.09 1.00
CA PRO A 344 10.62 -10.20 -0.32
C PRO A 344 12.13 -10.06 -0.22
N VAL A 345 12.84 -10.88 -0.98
CA VAL A 345 14.30 -10.80 -1.10
C VAL A 345 14.62 -9.78 -2.19
N LEU A 346 15.41 -8.77 -1.84
CA LEU A 346 16.01 -7.89 -2.84
C LEU A 346 17.11 -8.65 -3.54
N GLU A 347 16.92 -8.92 -4.84
CA GLU A 347 18.01 -9.42 -5.66
C GLU A 347 19.14 -8.39 -5.69
N ASP A 348 20.36 -8.85 -5.50
CA ASP A 348 21.53 -8.01 -5.80
C ASP A 348 21.50 -7.70 -7.29
N VAL A 349 21.39 -6.40 -7.62
CA VAL A 349 21.34 -5.94 -9.01
C VAL A 349 22.74 -6.06 -9.62
N THR A 350 23.21 -7.29 -9.81
CA THR A 350 24.48 -7.60 -10.47
C THR A 350 24.32 -8.18 -11.86
N GLN A 351 23.09 -8.26 -12.39
CA GLN A 351 22.95 -8.50 -13.85
C GLN A 351 21.65 -7.90 -14.42
N PRO A 352 21.70 -7.22 -15.56
CA PRO A 352 20.49 -6.91 -16.32
C PRO A 352 19.99 -8.23 -16.92
N SER A 353 18.78 -8.65 -16.54
CA SER A 353 18.08 -9.72 -17.25
C SER A 353 17.81 -9.27 -18.67
N THR A 354 18.44 -9.92 -19.62
CA THR A 354 18.13 -9.79 -21.05
C THR A 354 16.72 -10.24 -21.34
N GLY A 355 15.89 -9.33 -21.81
CA GLY A 355 14.83 -9.58 -22.78
C GLY A 355 13.52 -10.09 -22.27
N ALA A 356 12.51 -9.21 -22.29
CA ALA A 356 11.23 -9.52 -22.95
C ALA A 356 10.45 -8.23 -23.17
N ASN A 357 10.20 -7.92 -24.43
CA ASN A 357 9.22 -6.95 -24.89
C ASN A 357 7.85 -7.31 -24.35
N ASN A 358 7.17 -6.36 -23.67
CA ASN A 358 5.72 -6.35 -23.69
C ASN A 358 5.21 -4.92 -23.70
N SER A 359 4.70 -4.58 -24.89
CA SER A 359 3.82 -3.45 -25.14
C SER A 359 2.48 -3.70 -24.43
N GLY A 360 2.15 -2.90 -23.44
CA GLY A 360 0.89 -2.95 -22.71
C GLY A 360 0.41 -1.55 -22.36
N ALA A 361 -0.54 -1.09 -23.12
CA ALA A 361 -1.47 0.02 -22.99
C ALA A 361 -1.39 0.87 -21.72
N SER A 362 -0.93 2.10 -21.87
CA SER A 362 -1.17 3.18 -20.93
C SER A 362 -2.64 3.62 -21.03
N SER A 363 -3.45 3.28 -20.00
CA SER A 363 -4.75 3.94 -19.82
C SER A 363 -4.49 5.40 -19.43
N GLY A 364 -4.77 6.29 -20.38
CA GLY A 364 -4.66 7.73 -20.21
C GLY A 364 -5.58 8.25 -19.10
N TRP A 365 -5.01 8.84 -18.09
CA TRP A 365 -5.73 9.67 -17.15
C TRP A 365 -5.77 11.09 -17.68
N SER A 366 -6.92 11.44 -18.26
CA SER A 366 -7.24 12.82 -18.64
C SER A 366 -7.28 13.69 -17.40
N THR A 367 -6.36 14.62 -17.30
CA THR A 367 -6.31 15.65 -16.26
C THR A 367 -7.38 16.70 -16.55
N GLY A 368 -8.57 16.56 -15.95
CA GLY A 368 -9.51 17.66 -15.79
C GLY A 368 -8.98 18.60 -14.71
N GLY A 369 -8.60 19.81 -15.13
CA GLY A 369 -8.00 20.82 -14.25
C GLY A 369 -8.97 21.35 -13.20
N GLY A 370 -8.52 21.44 -11.97
CA GLY A 370 -9.13 22.18 -10.87
C GLY A 370 -8.05 22.67 -9.94
N MET A 371 -7.84 23.95 -9.92
CA MET A 371 -6.79 24.72 -9.27
C MET A 371 -6.49 24.32 -7.84
N PHE A 372 -5.28 23.82 -7.61
CA PHE A 372 -4.51 24.23 -6.45
C PHE A 372 -3.46 25.23 -6.94
N ASN A 373 -3.67 26.48 -6.61
CA ASN A 373 -2.80 27.57 -7.01
C ASN A 373 -1.45 27.47 -6.32
N ASN A 374 -0.43 27.66 -7.13
CA ASN A 374 0.96 27.99 -6.92
C ASN A 374 1.95 26.80 -6.92
N GLY A 375 2.44 26.58 -8.10
CA GLY A 375 3.62 25.81 -8.44
C GLY A 375 3.55 25.41 -9.90
N SER A 376 3.97 26.29 -10.80
CA SER A 376 4.07 26.04 -12.24
C SER A 376 4.78 24.72 -12.48
N PHE A 377 4.02 23.71 -12.90
CA PHE A 377 4.59 22.53 -13.52
C PHE A 377 4.76 22.86 -15.01
N PRO A 378 5.94 22.65 -15.58
CA PRO A 378 6.08 22.70 -17.02
C PRO A 378 5.16 21.65 -17.63
N SER A 379 4.38 22.06 -18.62
CA SER A 379 3.58 21.23 -19.50
C SER A 379 4.41 20.02 -19.92
N ALA A 380 3.87 18.82 -19.76
CA ALA A 380 4.51 17.62 -20.27
C ALA A 380 4.54 17.70 -21.79
N THR A 381 5.68 18.08 -22.33
CA THR A 381 6.03 17.79 -23.71
C THR A 381 5.99 16.26 -23.87
N PRO A 382 5.46 15.71 -24.96
CA PRO A 382 5.45 14.27 -25.16
C PRO A 382 6.88 13.75 -25.04
N THR A 383 7.07 12.82 -24.10
CA THR A 383 8.35 12.14 -23.89
C THR A 383 8.72 11.45 -25.20
N PRO A 384 9.87 11.73 -25.80
CA PRO A 384 10.36 10.92 -26.92
C PRO A 384 10.50 9.48 -26.42
N THR A 385 10.03 8.56 -27.23
CA THR A 385 10.22 7.11 -27.04
C THR A 385 11.67 6.84 -26.63
N PRO A 386 11.94 6.13 -25.53
CA PRO A 386 13.31 5.84 -25.14
C PRO A 386 13.97 5.06 -26.26
N ALA A 387 15.07 5.56 -26.76
CA ALA A 387 15.98 4.77 -27.57
C ALA A 387 16.38 3.51 -26.79
N PRO A 388 16.59 2.37 -27.45
CA PRO A 388 16.97 1.13 -26.76
C PRO A 388 18.21 1.39 -25.92
N ALA A 389 18.17 0.93 -24.68
CA ALA A 389 19.27 1.09 -23.73
C ALA A 389 20.56 0.54 -24.34
N GLN A 390 21.46 1.43 -24.72
CA GLN A 390 22.83 1.04 -25.05
C GLN A 390 23.54 0.67 -23.76
N SER A 391 23.73 -0.60 -23.55
CA SER A 391 24.57 -1.11 -22.47
C SER A 391 25.99 -0.61 -22.67
N GLY A 392 26.53 0.17 -21.71
CA GLY A 392 27.92 0.62 -21.71
C GLY A 392 28.18 1.93 -22.47
N ALA A 393 27.17 2.81 -22.63
CA ALA A 393 27.42 4.14 -23.17
C ALA A 393 28.42 4.90 -22.28
N ASN A 394 29.62 5.21 -22.81
CA ASN A 394 30.59 6.04 -22.12
C ASN A 394 30.13 7.50 -22.13
N ALA A 395 30.19 8.10 -20.98
CA ALA A 395 29.85 9.50 -20.75
C ALA A 395 30.86 10.11 -19.78
N SER A 396 30.81 11.41 -19.58
CA SER A 396 31.63 12.07 -18.57
C SER A 396 30.86 13.21 -17.92
N ILE A 397 31.30 13.62 -16.73
CA ILE A 397 30.78 14.81 -16.06
C ILE A 397 31.13 16.05 -16.89
N ALA A 398 30.14 16.89 -17.14
CA ALA A 398 30.26 18.09 -17.97
C ALA A 398 31.30 19.07 -17.41
N ALA A 399 31.90 19.85 -18.31
CA ALA A 399 32.92 20.84 -17.95
C ALA A 399 32.37 21.93 -17.02
N GLY A 400 33.17 22.36 -16.07
CA GLY A 400 32.86 23.47 -15.14
C GLY A 400 31.92 23.13 -13.98
N ILE A 401 31.52 21.84 -13.81
CA ILE A 401 30.60 21.45 -12.73
C ILE A 401 31.15 20.32 -11.87
N ILE A 402 30.62 20.25 -10.65
CA ILE A 402 30.69 19.08 -9.78
C ILE A 402 29.30 18.45 -9.78
N ALA A 403 29.20 17.22 -10.24
CA ALA A 403 27.95 16.50 -10.28
C ALA A 403 27.74 15.69 -9.00
N ASN A 404 26.59 15.87 -8.37
CA ASN A 404 26.19 15.04 -7.23
C ASN A 404 25.46 13.80 -7.73
N MET A 405 25.97 12.63 -7.35
CA MET A 405 25.25 11.36 -7.45
C MET A 405 24.34 11.20 -6.25
N ARG A 406 23.11 10.77 -6.51
CA ARG A 406 22.08 10.58 -5.49
C ARG A 406 21.58 9.15 -5.47
N SER A 407 21.03 8.74 -4.33
CA SER A 407 20.46 7.40 -4.15
C SER A 407 19.18 7.15 -4.96
N GLY A 408 18.58 8.18 -5.55
CA GLY A 408 17.38 8.10 -6.38
C GLY A 408 17.26 9.22 -7.39
N ALA A 409 16.35 9.08 -8.36
CA ALA A 409 16.11 10.01 -9.47
C ALA A 409 15.37 11.28 -9.00
N GLY A 410 16.04 12.18 -8.28
CA GLY A 410 15.45 13.44 -7.80
C GLY A 410 16.37 14.20 -6.86
N LYS A 411 16.13 15.51 -6.74
CA LYS A 411 16.89 16.39 -5.83
C LYS A 411 16.62 16.10 -4.35
N ASP A 412 15.52 15.44 -4.04
CA ASP A 412 15.10 15.08 -2.68
C ASP A 412 15.85 13.86 -2.13
N PHE A 413 16.57 13.13 -2.99
CA PHE A 413 17.38 12.00 -2.55
C PHE A 413 18.73 12.44 -2.02
N PRO A 414 19.24 11.74 -0.98
CA PRO A 414 20.57 12.00 -0.43
C PRO A 414 21.66 11.96 -1.50
N VAL A 415 22.63 12.83 -1.35
CA VAL A 415 23.87 12.79 -2.11
C VAL A 415 24.72 11.64 -1.55
N ILE A 416 25.05 10.68 -2.40
CA ILE A 416 25.87 9.51 -2.06
C ILE A 416 27.28 9.60 -2.63
N GLY A 417 27.53 10.55 -3.53
CA GLY A 417 28.84 10.85 -4.10
C GLY A 417 28.84 12.18 -4.83
N SER A 418 30.03 12.77 -5.01
CA SER A 418 30.23 13.99 -5.79
C SER A 418 31.46 13.82 -6.70
N PHE A 419 31.30 14.12 -7.96
CA PHE A 419 32.30 13.85 -9.00
C PHE A 419 32.60 15.10 -9.82
N SER A 420 33.88 15.34 -10.04
CA SER A 420 34.37 16.51 -10.78
C SER A 420 34.19 16.35 -12.27
N GLN A 421 34.26 17.50 -12.99
CA GLN A 421 34.29 17.51 -14.45
C GLN A 421 35.28 16.50 -15.04
N GLY A 422 34.91 15.91 -16.17
CA GLY A 422 35.73 14.94 -16.86
C GLY A 422 35.76 13.54 -16.25
N THR A 423 35.19 13.34 -15.04
CA THR A 423 35.07 11.99 -14.46
C THR A 423 34.25 11.10 -15.37
N ASP A 424 34.76 9.92 -15.67
CA ASP A 424 34.09 8.91 -16.49
C ASP A 424 32.83 8.37 -15.84
N VAL A 425 31.77 8.30 -16.62
CA VAL A 425 30.45 7.85 -16.20
C VAL A 425 29.98 6.76 -17.14
N THR A 426 29.58 5.62 -16.60
CA THR A 426 28.85 4.60 -17.36
C THR A 426 27.35 4.85 -17.15
N VAL A 427 26.70 5.42 -18.17
CA VAL A 427 25.24 5.61 -18.14
C VAL A 427 24.58 4.28 -18.44
N ILE A 428 23.64 3.87 -17.56
CA ILE A 428 22.91 2.61 -17.65
C ILE A 428 21.50 2.82 -18.21
N ARG A 429 20.79 3.83 -17.71
CA ARG A 429 19.45 4.18 -18.21
C ARG A 429 19.09 5.63 -17.84
N LEU A 430 18.07 6.14 -18.52
CA LEU A 430 17.47 7.45 -18.25
C LEU A 430 16.14 7.27 -17.52
N ASP A 431 16.03 7.86 -16.33
CA ASP A 431 14.80 7.88 -15.53
C ASP A 431 14.31 9.33 -15.41
N GLY A 432 13.41 9.74 -16.29
CA GLY A 432 12.98 11.13 -16.39
C GLY A 432 14.12 12.06 -16.82
N THR A 433 14.55 12.97 -15.95
CA THR A 433 15.67 13.88 -16.15
C THR A 433 16.96 13.44 -15.44
N TRP A 434 17.02 12.20 -14.96
CA TRP A 434 18.15 11.65 -14.22
C TRP A 434 18.71 10.42 -14.94
N TYR A 435 20.03 10.34 -15.05
CA TYR A 435 20.69 9.10 -15.48
C TYR A 435 20.98 8.23 -14.27
N TYR A 436 20.53 6.99 -14.31
CA TYR A 436 21.09 5.95 -13.45
C TYR A 436 22.42 5.50 -14.05
N CYS A 437 23.47 5.63 -13.30
CA CYS A 437 24.83 5.45 -13.80
C CYS A 437 25.76 4.88 -12.75
N GLN A 438 26.93 4.40 -13.23
CA GLN A 438 28.04 3.98 -12.41
C GLN A 438 29.21 4.96 -12.56
N VAL A 439 29.82 5.37 -11.47
CA VAL A 439 31.03 6.19 -11.43
C VAL A 439 31.96 5.61 -10.37
N ASN A 440 33.18 5.23 -10.78
CA ASN A 440 34.18 4.63 -9.88
C ASN A 440 33.66 3.42 -9.07
N GLY A 441 32.83 2.58 -9.68
CA GLY A 441 32.24 1.42 -9.04
C GLY A 441 30.99 1.71 -8.19
N GLN A 442 30.65 2.97 -7.94
CA GLN A 442 29.47 3.38 -7.19
C GLN A 442 28.29 3.60 -8.13
N TYR A 443 27.11 3.08 -7.78
CA TYR A 443 25.88 3.24 -8.54
C TYR A 443 25.00 4.31 -7.93
N GLY A 444 24.31 5.09 -8.79
CA GLY A 444 23.39 6.12 -8.35
C GLY A 444 22.84 6.96 -9.49
N TYR A 445 22.16 8.03 -9.14
CA TYR A 445 21.50 8.93 -10.09
C TYR A 445 22.22 10.26 -10.19
N ILE A 446 22.54 10.67 -11.42
CA ILE A 446 23.10 11.98 -11.72
C ILE A 446 22.12 12.70 -12.67
N TYR A 447 21.90 13.98 -12.41
CA TYR A 447 21.04 14.81 -13.26
C TYR A 447 21.60 14.86 -14.71
N SER A 448 20.75 14.64 -15.69
CA SER A 448 21.19 14.50 -17.09
C SER A 448 21.93 15.75 -17.62
N GLY A 449 21.57 16.94 -17.14
CA GLY A 449 22.29 18.18 -17.46
C GLY A 449 23.71 18.26 -16.92
N CYS A 450 24.15 17.33 -16.07
CA CYS A 450 25.51 17.22 -15.57
C CYS A 450 26.38 16.20 -16.33
N ILE A 451 25.84 15.56 -17.35
CA ILE A 451 26.51 14.47 -18.07
C ILE A 451 26.58 14.81 -19.54
N VAL A 452 27.75 14.59 -20.15
CA VAL A 452 27.99 14.65 -21.57
C VAL A 452 28.24 13.22 -22.06
N MET A 453 27.43 12.76 -23.01
CA MET A 453 27.63 11.47 -23.68
C MET A 453 28.84 11.58 -24.61
N LYS A 454 29.73 10.58 -24.60
CA LYS A 454 30.91 10.50 -25.47
C LYS A 454 30.57 9.89 -26.82
#